data_131ab9a7970a115d0c8b96a04e9f18c6
#
_entry.id   131ab9a7970a115d0c8b96a04e9f18c6
#
_cell.length_a   1.000
_cell.length_b   1.000
_cell.length_c   1.000
_cell.angle_alpha   90.00
_cell.angle_beta   90.00
_cell.angle_gamma   90.00
#
_symmetry.space_group_name_H-M   'P 1'
#
loop_
_entity.id
_entity.type
_entity.pdbx_description
1 polymer ?
#
loop_
_entity_poly.entity_id
_entity_poly.type
_entity_poly.pdbx_seq_one_letter_code
_entity_poly.pdbx_strand_id
1 'polypeptide(L)'
;CALPIFPVIPTVHYNMGGIPTNWKGQVLNPTQKDENKIVNGLWAAGEAACSSVHGANRLGANSLLDIVVFGKACSENISEICKPGDKIEECDIQQLNNDILTNKNYLSRKGDLNVADIRLEMQKTMQKHAGVFRNDKLLEEGVKKLSEIYKLFDRVSIDDKSNVFNTEYIEMLELKNLLDNSLITMHSANYRKESRGAHSHQDYPERDDKNWLSHTIAHLNNGNVILSKRNVIRKVLDDDVKAIPLAKRVY
;
A
#
# COMPACT_ATOMS: atom_id res chain seq x y z
N CYS A 1 1.40 -30.69 28.52
CA CYS A 1 0.76 -31.03 27.23
C CYS A 1 1.62 -30.50 26.11
N ALA A 2 2.29 -31.40 25.35
CA ALA A 2 2.92 -30.99 24.12
C ALA A 2 1.80 -30.71 23.10
N LEU A 3 1.62 -29.44 22.74
CA LEU A 3 0.78 -29.11 21.61
C LEU A 3 1.44 -29.65 20.34
N PRO A 4 0.69 -30.22 19.41
CA PRO A 4 1.25 -30.64 18.14
C PRO A 4 1.81 -29.41 17.41
N ILE A 5 3.12 -29.36 17.25
CA ILE A 5 3.81 -28.32 16.50
C ILE A 5 4.04 -28.88 15.09
N PHE A 6 3.52 -28.20 14.10
CA PHE A 6 3.84 -28.49 12.70
C PHE A 6 4.62 -27.33 12.10
N PRO A 7 5.60 -27.60 11.23
CA PRO A 7 6.39 -26.56 10.62
C PRO A 7 5.51 -25.73 9.67
N VAL A 8 5.63 -24.41 9.78
CA VAL A 8 4.98 -23.46 8.88
C VAL A 8 6.04 -22.61 8.19
N ILE A 9 5.84 -22.32 6.93
CA ILE A 9 6.70 -21.37 6.21
C ILE A 9 6.10 -19.99 6.43
N PRO A 10 6.88 -19.02 6.96
CA PRO A 10 6.42 -17.65 7.08
C PRO A 10 6.04 -17.11 5.70
N THR A 11 4.81 -16.63 5.58
CA THR A 11 4.30 -16.05 4.34
C THR A 11 3.52 -14.77 4.64
N VAL A 12 3.41 -13.90 3.66
CA VAL A 12 2.59 -12.69 3.76
C VAL A 12 1.12 -13.12 3.84
N HIS A 13 0.43 -12.66 4.87
CA HIS A 13 -0.99 -12.94 5.08
C HIS A 13 -1.88 -11.70 4.90
N TYR A 14 -1.38 -10.53 5.30
CA TYR A 14 -2.13 -9.27 5.26
C TYR A 14 -1.18 -8.11 5.00
N ASN A 15 -1.59 -7.18 4.15
CA ASN A 15 -0.84 -5.97 3.86
C ASN A 15 -1.25 -4.85 4.84
N MET A 16 -0.48 -4.65 5.91
CA MET A 16 -0.65 -3.50 6.80
C MET A 16 -0.16 -2.24 6.11
N GLY A 17 -0.97 -1.20 6.16
CA GLY A 17 -0.77 0.02 5.40
C GLY A 17 -1.80 0.13 4.30
N GLY A 18 -1.46 0.75 3.18
CA GLY A 18 -2.35 0.95 2.04
C GLY A 18 -2.77 2.39 1.84
N ILE A 19 -3.89 2.62 1.20
CA ILE A 19 -4.44 3.94 0.91
C ILE A 19 -4.84 4.62 2.23
N PRO A 20 -4.23 5.75 2.62
CA PRO A 20 -4.56 6.40 3.89
C PRO A 20 -5.99 6.94 3.86
N THR A 21 -6.76 6.63 4.91
CA THR A 21 -8.13 7.10 5.05
C THR A 21 -8.36 7.71 6.43
N ASN A 22 -9.43 8.50 6.54
CA ASN A 22 -9.99 8.88 7.83
C ASN A 22 -11.02 7.83 8.29
N TRP A 23 -11.62 8.05 9.47
CA TRP A 23 -12.61 7.14 10.03
C TRP A 23 -13.93 7.02 9.24
N LYS A 24 -14.20 7.97 8.32
CA LYS A 24 -15.33 7.93 7.38
C LYS A 24 -14.99 7.17 6.07
N GLY A 25 -13.78 6.64 5.97
CA GLY A 25 -13.28 5.97 4.78
C GLY A 25 -12.85 6.88 3.64
N GLN A 26 -12.92 8.22 3.82
CA GLN A 26 -12.45 9.17 2.80
C GLN A 26 -10.95 9.07 2.62
N VAL A 27 -10.50 8.97 1.39
CA VAL A 27 -9.07 8.89 1.05
C VAL A 27 -8.37 10.21 1.37
N LEU A 28 -7.20 10.10 1.98
CA LEU A 28 -6.35 11.23 2.32
C LEU A 28 -5.16 11.33 1.35
N ASN A 29 -4.81 12.55 1.02
CA ASN A 29 -3.56 12.91 0.36
C ASN A 29 -2.76 13.88 1.25
N PRO A 30 -2.07 13.36 2.29
CA PRO A 30 -1.36 14.18 3.26
C PRO A 30 -0.30 15.05 2.58
N THR A 31 -0.29 16.34 2.94
CA THR A 31 0.72 17.30 2.49
C THR A 31 1.41 17.93 3.70
N GLN A 32 2.52 18.64 3.48
CA GLN A 32 3.20 19.38 4.55
C GLN A 32 2.32 20.46 5.20
N LYS A 33 1.33 20.99 4.47
CA LYS A 33 0.42 22.03 4.96
C LYS A 33 -0.84 21.46 5.61
N ASP A 34 -1.27 20.28 5.17
CA ASP A 34 -2.49 19.63 5.66
C ASP A 34 -2.29 18.11 5.64
N GLU A 35 -2.08 17.53 6.82
CA GLU A 35 -1.93 16.09 7.01
C GLU A 35 -3.23 15.30 6.78
N ASN A 36 -4.38 15.97 6.74
CA ASN A 36 -5.70 15.35 6.61
C ASN A 36 -6.43 15.78 5.33
N LYS A 37 -5.72 16.32 4.33
CA LYS A 37 -6.32 16.72 3.06
C LYS A 37 -7.07 15.56 2.42
N ILE A 38 -8.36 15.73 2.20
CA ILE A 38 -9.24 14.73 1.59
C ILE A 38 -9.11 14.77 0.06
N VAL A 39 -9.16 13.61 -0.56
CA VAL A 39 -9.40 13.45 -2.00
C VAL A 39 -10.90 13.34 -2.23
N ASN A 40 -11.49 14.37 -2.78
CA ASN A 40 -12.93 14.42 -3.00
C ASN A 40 -13.38 13.29 -3.96
N GLY A 41 -14.50 12.66 -3.63
CA GLY A 41 -15.08 11.62 -4.48
C GLY A 41 -14.38 10.24 -4.41
N LEU A 42 -13.43 10.04 -3.47
CA LEU A 42 -12.72 8.77 -3.34
C LEU A 42 -12.77 8.24 -1.91
N TRP A 43 -13.19 6.97 -1.76
CA TRP A 43 -13.24 6.24 -0.50
C TRP A 43 -12.50 4.91 -0.63
N ALA A 44 -12.00 4.41 0.50
CA ALA A 44 -11.40 3.10 0.58
C ALA A 44 -11.68 2.46 1.95
N ALA A 45 -11.89 1.14 1.95
CA ALA A 45 -12.12 0.33 3.16
C ALA A 45 -11.49 -1.07 3.00
N GLY A 46 -11.27 -1.75 4.11
CA GLY A 46 -10.68 -3.10 4.14
C GLY A 46 -9.18 -3.10 3.88
N GLU A 47 -8.64 -4.21 3.40
CA GLU A 47 -7.19 -4.42 3.27
C GLU A 47 -6.48 -3.42 2.35
N ALA A 48 -7.17 -2.89 1.33
CA ALA A 48 -6.60 -1.86 0.45
C ALA A 48 -6.43 -0.50 1.14
N ALA A 49 -7.17 -0.25 2.23
CA ALA A 49 -7.17 1.00 2.98
C ALA A 49 -6.27 0.94 4.20
N CYS A 50 -5.86 2.11 4.68
CA CYS A 50 -5.19 2.30 5.96
C CYS A 50 -5.97 3.30 6.81
N SER A 51 -6.98 2.80 7.53
CA SER A 51 -7.73 3.55 8.54
C SER A 51 -6.95 3.73 9.84
N SER A 52 -5.75 3.16 9.94
CA SER A 52 -4.81 3.20 11.09
C SER A 52 -5.20 2.31 12.29
N VAL A 53 -6.28 1.55 12.21
CA VAL A 53 -6.77 0.74 13.33
C VAL A 53 -5.94 -0.52 13.60
N HIS A 54 -5.17 -0.98 12.61
CA HIS A 54 -4.31 -2.16 12.76
C HIS A 54 -2.91 -1.85 13.29
N GLY A 55 -2.51 -0.59 13.30
CA GLY A 55 -1.15 -0.20 13.62
C GLY A 55 -0.13 -0.85 12.69
N ALA A 56 0.97 -1.36 13.24
CA ALA A 56 2.03 -2.00 12.47
C ALA A 56 1.84 -3.52 12.27
N ASN A 57 0.82 -4.11 12.87
CA ASN A 57 0.46 -5.53 12.68
C ASN A 57 -0.98 -5.78 13.10
N ARG A 58 -1.78 -6.30 12.16
CA ARG A 58 -3.19 -6.62 12.40
C ARG A 58 -3.34 -7.79 13.38
N LEU A 59 -4.23 -7.65 14.34
CA LEU A 59 -4.64 -8.74 15.20
C LEU A 59 -5.53 -9.74 14.45
N GLY A 60 -5.49 -11.00 14.87
CA GLY A 60 -6.35 -12.05 14.31
C GLY A 60 -7.81 -11.64 14.33
N ALA A 61 -8.57 -12.01 13.30
CA ALA A 61 -9.99 -11.71 13.06
C ALA A 61 -10.35 -10.23 12.81
N ASN A 62 -9.50 -9.25 13.12
CA ASN A 62 -9.81 -7.82 12.96
C ASN A 62 -9.98 -7.37 11.49
N SER A 63 -9.57 -8.19 10.53
CA SER A 63 -9.83 -7.92 9.11
C SER A 63 -11.31 -7.85 8.78
N LEU A 64 -12.11 -8.79 9.33
CA LEU A 64 -13.56 -8.80 9.12
C LEU A 64 -14.25 -7.60 9.77
N LEU A 65 -13.80 -7.18 10.96
CA LEU A 65 -14.31 -5.98 11.62
C LEU A 65 -14.02 -4.72 10.77
N ASP A 66 -12.80 -4.60 10.28
CA ASP A 66 -12.38 -3.49 9.42
C ASP A 66 -13.29 -3.37 8.19
N ILE A 67 -13.45 -4.45 7.43
CA ILE A 67 -14.27 -4.48 6.22
C ILE A 67 -15.72 -4.04 6.52
N VAL A 68 -16.32 -4.58 7.57
CA VAL A 68 -17.72 -4.30 7.91
C VAL A 68 -17.89 -2.87 8.42
N VAL A 69 -17.06 -2.44 9.37
CA VAL A 69 -17.19 -1.13 10.03
C VAL A 69 -16.88 0.00 9.04
N PHE A 70 -15.76 -0.08 8.33
CA PHE A 70 -15.38 1.00 7.42
C PHE A 70 -16.12 0.93 6.08
N GLY A 71 -16.55 -0.25 5.63
CA GLY A 71 -17.48 -0.35 4.50
C GLY A 71 -18.81 0.36 4.79
N LYS A 72 -19.36 0.16 6.01
CA LYS A 72 -20.55 0.88 6.46
C LYS A 72 -20.30 2.38 6.57
N ALA A 73 -19.19 2.80 7.19
CA ALA A 73 -18.81 4.21 7.32
C ALA A 73 -18.69 4.92 5.95
N CYS A 74 -18.07 4.26 4.97
CA CYS A 74 -18.03 4.76 3.59
C CYS A 74 -19.44 4.97 3.02
N SER A 75 -20.31 3.96 3.14
CA SER A 75 -21.68 4.01 2.63
C SER A 75 -22.50 5.16 3.25
N GLU A 76 -22.42 5.29 4.57
CA GLU A 76 -23.11 6.37 5.30
C GLU A 76 -22.60 7.75 4.86
N ASN A 77 -21.27 7.92 4.79
CA ASN A 77 -20.68 9.19 4.38
C ASN A 77 -20.97 9.55 2.91
N ILE A 78 -20.93 8.57 2.01
CA ILE A 78 -21.33 8.77 0.61
C ILE A 78 -22.79 9.22 0.54
N SER A 79 -23.69 8.58 1.29
CA SER A 79 -25.10 8.94 1.35
C SER A 79 -25.37 10.33 1.94
N GLU A 80 -24.49 10.81 2.83
CA GLU A 80 -24.55 12.18 3.37
C GLU A 80 -24.15 13.23 2.32
N ILE A 81 -23.10 12.94 1.54
CA ILE A 81 -22.45 13.91 0.64
C ILE A 81 -23.08 13.89 -0.75
N CYS A 82 -23.37 12.70 -1.29
CA CYS A 82 -23.87 12.52 -2.65
C CYS A 82 -25.38 12.31 -2.62
N LYS A 83 -26.14 13.17 -3.29
CA LYS A 83 -27.58 13.05 -3.39
C LYS A 83 -28.03 12.72 -4.82
N PRO A 84 -29.13 11.98 -4.99
CA PRO A 84 -29.72 11.78 -6.31
C PRO A 84 -30.02 13.13 -6.99
N GLY A 85 -29.51 13.29 -8.20
CA GLY A 85 -29.68 14.53 -8.96
C GLY A 85 -28.57 15.57 -8.76
N ASP A 86 -27.59 15.30 -7.89
CA ASP A 86 -26.42 16.17 -7.79
C ASP A 86 -25.69 16.28 -9.13
N LYS A 87 -25.23 17.49 -9.45
CA LYS A 87 -24.44 17.71 -10.65
C LYS A 87 -23.08 17.02 -10.50
N ILE A 88 -22.79 16.10 -11.40
CA ILE A 88 -21.46 15.47 -11.51
C ILE A 88 -20.53 16.45 -12.23
N GLU A 89 -19.33 16.66 -11.71
CA GLU A 89 -18.31 17.44 -12.39
C GLU A 89 -17.96 16.82 -13.75
N GLU A 90 -17.72 17.66 -14.74
CA GLU A 90 -17.33 17.20 -16.06
C GLU A 90 -15.95 16.51 -15.99
N CYS A 91 -15.83 15.40 -16.72
CA CYS A 91 -14.56 14.69 -16.82
C CYS A 91 -13.53 15.57 -17.52
N ASP A 92 -12.29 15.57 -17.02
CA ASP A 92 -11.16 16.16 -17.74
C ASP A 92 -10.89 15.34 -19.02
N ILE A 93 -11.35 15.88 -20.15
CA ILE A 93 -11.21 15.25 -21.48
C ILE A 93 -9.75 15.05 -21.85
N GLN A 94 -8.84 15.94 -21.43
CA GLN A 94 -7.42 15.79 -21.72
C GLN A 94 -6.83 14.61 -20.96
N GLN A 95 -7.16 14.47 -19.68
CA GLN A 95 -6.74 13.33 -18.87
C GLN A 95 -7.29 12.01 -19.42
N LEU A 96 -8.58 11.96 -19.75
CA LEU A 96 -9.22 10.79 -20.36
C LEU A 96 -8.51 10.36 -21.66
N ASN A 97 -8.20 11.31 -22.53
CA ASN A 97 -7.49 11.02 -23.78
C ASN A 97 -6.08 10.48 -23.52
N ASN A 98 -5.36 11.01 -22.54
CA ASN A 98 -4.05 10.52 -22.14
C ASN A 98 -4.12 9.08 -21.61
N ASP A 99 -5.13 8.76 -20.81
CA ASP A 99 -5.35 7.42 -20.27
C ASP A 99 -5.69 6.42 -21.39
N ILE A 100 -6.52 6.82 -22.34
CA ILE A 100 -6.83 6.00 -23.53
C ILE A 100 -5.57 5.75 -24.36
N LEU A 101 -4.73 6.77 -24.58
CA LEU A 101 -3.47 6.62 -25.31
C LEU A 101 -2.50 5.70 -24.59
N THR A 102 -2.39 5.82 -23.28
CA THR A 102 -1.56 4.95 -22.45
C THR A 102 -1.97 3.48 -22.59
N ASN A 103 -3.27 3.21 -22.49
CA ASN A 103 -3.81 1.86 -22.65
C ASN A 103 -3.57 1.31 -24.07
N LYS A 104 -3.78 2.11 -25.11
CA LYS A 104 -3.46 1.71 -26.50
C LYS A 104 -1.96 1.43 -26.68
N ASN A 105 -1.11 2.22 -26.06
CA ASN A 105 0.34 2.02 -26.10
C ASN A 105 0.74 0.69 -25.43
N TYR A 106 0.12 0.31 -24.33
CA TYR A 106 0.37 -1.00 -23.70
C TYR A 106 0.02 -2.15 -24.63
N LEU A 107 -1.14 -2.11 -25.28
CA LEU A 107 -1.55 -3.12 -26.25
C LEU A 107 -0.64 -3.19 -27.48
N SER A 108 -0.18 -2.06 -28.00
CA SER A 108 0.61 -1.98 -29.23
C SER A 108 2.12 -2.03 -29.01
N ARG A 109 2.59 -1.93 -27.77
CA ARG A 109 4.01 -1.87 -27.45
C ARG A 109 4.77 -3.06 -28.02
N LYS A 110 5.94 -2.76 -28.59
CA LYS A 110 6.94 -3.75 -28.96
C LYS A 110 8.01 -3.76 -27.88
N GLY A 111 8.26 -4.90 -27.31
CA GLY A 111 9.25 -5.12 -26.27
C GLY A 111 9.89 -6.49 -26.43
N ASP A 112 10.92 -6.74 -25.64
CA ASP A 112 11.70 -7.97 -25.64
C ASP A 112 11.58 -8.74 -24.31
N LEU A 113 10.73 -8.25 -23.40
CA LEU A 113 10.49 -8.85 -22.08
C LEU A 113 9.01 -9.21 -21.93
N ASN A 114 8.74 -10.32 -21.26
CA ASN A 114 7.38 -10.74 -20.94
C ASN A 114 6.98 -10.39 -19.50
N VAL A 115 5.66 -10.38 -19.25
CA VAL A 115 5.07 -10.04 -17.95
C VAL A 115 5.53 -10.99 -16.85
N ALA A 116 5.57 -12.30 -17.13
CA ALA A 116 5.85 -13.33 -16.14
C ALA A 116 7.27 -13.24 -15.58
N ASP A 117 8.27 -13.00 -16.43
CA ASP A 117 9.67 -12.90 -16.02
C ASP A 117 9.91 -11.70 -15.11
N ILE A 118 9.36 -10.55 -15.46
CA ILE A 118 9.49 -9.33 -14.63
C ILE A 118 8.75 -9.49 -13.31
N ARG A 119 7.55 -10.07 -13.32
CA ARG A 119 6.81 -10.40 -12.10
C ARG A 119 7.62 -11.33 -11.18
N LEU A 120 8.20 -12.38 -11.73
CA LEU A 120 9.00 -13.33 -10.96
C LEU A 120 10.25 -12.68 -10.37
N GLU A 121 10.94 -11.84 -11.12
CA GLU A 121 12.13 -11.14 -10.66
C GLU A 121 11.81 -10.13 -9.54
N MET A 122 10.70 -9.42 -9.66
CA MET A 122 10.16 -8.55 -8.60
C MET A 122 9.85 -9.37 -7.33
N GLN A 123 9.12 -10.48 -7.47
CA GLN A 123 8.74 -11.34 -6.33
C GLN A 123 9.97 -11.90 -5.60
N LYS A 124 10.97 -12.42 -6.34
CA LYS A 124 12.24 -12.90 -5.77
C LYS A 124 12.98 -11.79 -5.05
N THR A 125 12.98 -10.59 -5.61
CA THR A 125 13.64 -9.43 -5.02
C THR A 125 12.95 -9.00 -3.73
N MET A 126 11.62 -8.92 -3.72
CA MET A 126 10.85 -8.62 -2.52
C MET A 126 11.05 -9.67 -1.43
N GLN A 127 10.98 -10.96 -1.77
CA GLN A 127 11.18 -12.06 -0.83
C GLN A 127 12.57 -12.02 -0.20
N LYS A 128 13.60 -11.75 -1.01
CA LYS A 128 14.99 -11.74 -0.55
C LYS A 128 15.31 -10.51 0.31
N HIS A 129 14.87 -9.32 -0.10
CA HIS A 129 15.33 -8.07 0.47
C HIS A 129 14.35 -7.42 1.45
N ALA A 130 13.05 -7.68 1.34
CA ALA A 130 12.01 -7.19 2.25
C ALA A 130 11.24 -8.32 2.94
N GLY A 131 11.86 -9.50 3.09
CA GLY A 131 11.28 -10.64 3.79
C GLY A 131 11.12 -10.40 5.30
N VAL A 132 11.04 -11.51 6.06
CA VAL A 132 10.74 -11.45 7.50
C VAL A 132 11.81 -10.68 8.30
N PHE A 133 13.09 -10.97 8.03
CA PHE A 133 14.20 -10.32 8.71
C PHE A 133 14.94 -9.36 7.76
N ARG A 134 15.04 -8.11 8.18
CA ARG A 134 15.55 -6.98 7.40
C ARG A 134 16.76 -6.38 8.06
N ASN A 135 17.69 -5.86 7.28
CA ASN A 135 18.79 -5.03 7.75
C ASN A 135 19.09 -3.94 6.70
N ASP A 136 19.87 -2.95 7.08
CA ASP A 136 20.17 -1.81 6.20
C ASP A 136 20.73 -2.25 4.85
N LYS A 137 21.70 -3.15 4.86
CA LYS A 137 22.35 -3.63 3.63
C LYS A 137 21.38 -4.31 2.67
N LEU A 138 20.54 -5.23 3.18
CA LEU A 138 19.54 -5.93 2.37
C LEU A 138 18.51 -4.98 1.77
N LEU A 139 18.04 -4.03 2.58
CA LEU A 139 17.04 -3.07 2.13
C LEU A 139 17.60 -2.10 1.08
N GLU A 140 18.82 -1.60 1.27
CA GLU A 140 19.49 -0.74 0.28
C GLU A 140 19.76 -1.46 -1.05
N GLU A 141 20.21 -2.71 -1.01
CA GLU A 141 20.36 -3.55 -2.20
C GLU A 141 19.00 -3.78 -2.88
N GLY A 142 17.95 -4.02 -2.08
CA GLY A 142 16.57 -4.19 -2.57
C GLY A 142 16.03 -2.95 -3.28
N VAL A 143 16.24 -1.77 -2.71
CA VAL A 143 15.86 -0.49 -3.33
C VAL A 143 16.51 -0.32 -4.70
N LYS A 144 17.83 -0.58 -4.81
CA LYS A 144 18.55 -0.47 -6.08
C LYS A 144 17.98 -1.45 -7.10
N LYS A 145 17.87 -2.73 -6.72
CA LYS A 145 17.43 -3.79 -7.62
C LYS A 145 15.98 -3.58 -8.10
N LEU A 146 15.06 -3.21 -7.20
CA LEU A 146 13.68 -2.91 -7.59
C LEU A 146 13.58 -1.69 -8.50
N SER A 147 14.40 -0.67 -8.28
CA SER A 147 14.44 0.51 -9.16
C SER A 147 14.92 0.16 -10.58
N GLU A 148 15.80 -0.82 -10.71
CA GLU A 148 16.22 -1.36 -12.02
C GLU A 148 15.08 -2.17 -12.66
N ILE A 149 14.46 -3.09 -11.91
CA ILE A 149 13.33 -3.90 -12.39
C ILE A 149 12.16 -3.02 -12.81
N TYR A 150 11.85 -1.97 -12.06
CA TYR A 150 10.79 -1.02 -12.38
C TYR A 150 10.96 -0.40 -13.78
N LYS A 151 12.19 -0.03 -14.16
CA LYS A 151 12.49 0.51 -15.48
C LYS A 151 12.34 -0.51 -16.60
N LEU A 152 12.45 -1.80 -16.30
CA LEU A 152 12.26 -2.85 -17.30
C LEU A 152 10.80 -2.96 -17.78
N PHE A 153 9.84 -2.41 -17.02
CA PHE A 153 8.45 -2.39 -17.42
C PHE A 153 8.22 -1.74 -18.80
N ASP A 154 9.03 -0.75 -19.15
CA ASP A 154 8.94 -0.07 -20.46
C ASP A 154 9.31 -0.98 -21.65
N ARG A 155 9.99 -2.10 -21.37
CA ARG A 155 10.39 -3.12 -22.35
C ARG A 155 9.43 -4.32 -22.38
N VAL A 156 8.43 -4.35 -21.48
CA VAL A 156 7.45 -5.44 -21.45
C VAL A 156 6.49 -5.31 -22.62
N SER A 157 6.24 -6.40 -23.32
CA SER A 157 5.20 -6.51 -24.34
C SER A 157 4.34 -7.73 -24.09
N ILE A 158 3.17 -7.75 -24.71
CA ILE A 158 2.22 -8.86 -24.71
C ILE A 158 2.03 -9.35 -26.14
N ASP A 159 1.72 -10.62 -26.32
CA ASP A 159 1.52 -11.22 -27.64
C ASP A 159 0.07 -11.04 -28.12
N ASP A 160 -0.89 -11.26 -27.24
CA ASP A 160 -2.30 -11.03 -27.54
C ASP A 160 -2.61 -9.52 -27.60
N LYS A 161 -3.03 -9.06 -28.77
CA LYS A 161 -3.41 -7.66 -29.03
C LYS A 161 -4.93 -7.47 -29.12
N SER A 162 -5.71 -8.48 -28.79
CA SER A 162 -7.17 -8.40 -28.79
C SER A 162 -7.69 -7.53 -27.64
N ASN A 163 -8.91 -7.01 -27.82
CA ASN A 163 -9.59 -6.21 -26.78
C ASN A 163 -10.63 -7.02 -25.99
N VAL A 164 -10.76 -8.33 -26.26
CA VAL A 164 -11.80 -9.17 -25.66
C VAL A 164 -11.14 -10.36 -24.98
N PHE A 165 -11.42 -10.53 -23.68
CA PHE A 165 -10.87 -11.59 -22.82
C PHE A 165 -9.33 -11.70 -22.86
N ASN A 166 -8.63 -10.57 -23.01
CA ASN A 166 -7.17 -10.52 -23.04
C ASN A 166 -6.61 -10.56 -21.62
N THR A 167 -6.34 -11.76 -21.11
CA THR A 167 -5.78 -11.98 -19.77
C THR A 167 -4.35 -11.49 -19.67
N GLU A 168 -3.57 -11.57 -20.74
CA GLU A 168 -2.18 -11.10 -20.78
C GLU A 168 -2.11 -9.57 -20.61
N TYR A 169 -3.05 -8.85 -21.19
CA TYR A 169 -3.18 -7.40 -21.00
C TYR A 169 -3.55 -7.05 -19.54
N ILE A 170 -4.46 -7.79 -18.93
CA ILE A 170 -4.81 -7.59 -17.50
C ILE A 170 -3.59 -7.87 -16.63
N GLU A 171 -2.84 -8.94 -16.85
CA GLU A 171 -1.61 -9.25 -16.13
C GLU A 171 -0.54 -8.17 -16.28
N MET A 172 -0.44 -7.51 -17.44
CA MET A 172 0.46 -6.39 -17.66
C MET A 172 0.05 -5.18 -16.83
N LEU A 173 -1.24 -4.86 -16.73
CA LEU A 173 -1.76 -3.78 -15.87
C LEU A 173 -1.53 -4.09 -14.38
N GLU A 174 -1.77 -5.33 -13.97
CA GLU A 174 -1.48 -5.80 -12.61
C GLU A 174 0.02 -5.70 -12.30
N LEU A 175 0.89 -6.09 -13.24
CA LEU A 175 2.34 -5.98 -13.05
C LEU A 175 2.76 -4.55 -12.77
N LYS A 176 2.19 -3.57 -13.49
CA LYS A 176 2.48 -2.15 -13.24
C LYS A 176 2.13 -1.75 -11.82
N ASN A 177 0.93 -2.14 -11.35
CA ASN A 177 0.48 -1.86 -9.99
C ASN A 177 1.34 -2.58 -8.93
N LEU A 178 1.75 -3.82 -9.19
CA LEU A 178 2.63 -4.58 -8.30
C LEU A 178 4.02 -3.94 -8.20
N LEU A 179 4.58 -3.46 -9.30
CA LEU A 179 5.85 -2.75 -9.32
C LEU A 179 5.78 -1.44 -8.53
N ASP A 180 4.71 -0.66 -8.69
CA ASP A 180 4.48 0.57 -7.93
C ASP A 180 4.43 0.27 -6.42
N ASN A 181 3.64 -0.71 -6.00
CA ASN A 181 3.50 -1.10 -4.60
C ASN A 181 4.80 -1.69 -4.02
N SER A 182 5.52 -2.51 -4.78
CA SER A 182 6.79 -3.10 -4.32
C SER A 182 7.85 -2.02 -4.10
N LEU A 183 7.94 -1.04 -5.00
CA LEU A 183 8.87 0.08 -4.88
C LEU A 183 8.57 0.92 -3.64
N ILE A 184 7.31 1.29 -3.43
CA ILE A 184 6.83 2.01 -2.23
C ILE A 184 7.15 1.22 -0.96
N THR A 185 6.86 -0.07 -0.93
CA THR A 185 7.08 -0.93 0.24
C THR A 185 8.56 -1.03 0.58
N MET A 186 9.42 -1.27 -0.40
CA MET A 186 10.87 -1.40 -0.20
C MET A 186 11.49 -0.09 0.31
N HIS A 187 11.14 1.04 -0.31
CA HIS A 187 11.60 2.36 0.14
C HIS A 187 11.12 2.70 1.55
N SER A 188 9.85 2.41 1.86
CA SER A 188 9.29 2.66 3.19
C SER A 188 9.94 1.78 4.26
N ALA A 189 10.24 0.52 3.95
CA ALA A 189 10.95 -0.38 4.84
C ALA A 189 12.38 0.09 5.08
N ASN A 190 13.10 0.51 4.03
CA ASN A 190 14.45 1.06 4.15
C ASN A 190 14.51 2.37 4.94
N TYR A 191 13.47 3.20 4.84
CA TYR A 191 13.39 4.47 5.55
C TYR A 191 13.21 4.30 7.07
N ARG A 192 12.45 3.28 7.52
CA ARG A 192 12.05 3.12 8.92
C ARG A 192 13.13 2.39 9.74
N LYS A 193 13.83 3.13 10.59
CA LYS A 193 14.96 2.64 11.40
C LYS A 193 14.51 2.28 12.83
N GLU A 194 13.61 1.32 12.93
CA GLU A 194 13.11 0.70 14.17
C GLU A 194 12.52 -0.66 13.86
N SER A 195 12.17 -1.44 14.87
CA SER A 195 11.32 -2.62 14.75
C SER A 195 9.95 -2.36 15.36
N ARG A 196 8.86 -2.57 14.55
CA ARG A 196 7.48 -2.35 14.99
C ARG A 196 6.51 -3.25 14.23
N GLY A 197 5.81 -4.09 14.98
CA GLY A 197 4.84 -5.03 14.40
C GLY A 197 5.48 -5.96 13.38
N ALA A 198 4.99 -5.96 12.15
CA ALA A 198 5.52 -6.80 11.07
C ALA A 198 6.88 -6.32 10.51
N HIS A 199 7.29 -5.09 10.80
CA HIS A 199 8.60 -4.59 10.40
C HIS A 199 9.65 -4.99 11.43
N SER A 200 10.41 -6.05 11.16
CA SER A 200 11.52 -6.53 11.99
C SER A 200 12.86 -6.16 11.36
N HIS A 201 13.60 -5.25 12.02
CA HIS A 201 14.86 -4.72 11.54
C HIS A 201 16.01 -5.15 12.45
N GLN A 202 16.94 -5.97 11.92
CA GLN A 202 18.02 -6.58 12.73
C GLN A 202 18.99 -5.53 13.30
N ASP A 203 19.26 -4.44 12.54
CA ASP A 203 20.16 -3.37 13.00
C ASP A 203 19.46 -2.41 13.98
N TYR A 204 18.12 -2.40 14.01
CA TYR A 204 17.29 -1.58 14.91
C TYR A 204 16.21 -2.45 15.56
N PRO A 205 16.57 -3.36 16.50
CA PRO A 205 15.65 -4.37 17.02
C PRO A 205 14.56 -3.79 17.94
N GLU A 206 14.75 -2.62 18.49
CA GLU A 206 13.83 -2.00 19.43
C GLU A 206 12.85 -1.03 18.74
N ARG A 207 11.67 -0.89 19.34
CA ARG A 207 10.69 0.11 18.96
C ARG A 207 11.13 1.49 19.43
N ASP A 208 11.07 2.49 18.58
CA ASP A 208 11.44 3.87 18.89
C ASP A 208 10.21 4.80 18.78
N ASP A 209 9.50 4.95 19.91
CA ASP A 209 8.31 5.80 19.98
C ASP A 209 8.64 7.30 19.92
N LYS A 210 9.89 7.69 20.18
CA LYS A 210 10.30 9.09 20.13
C LYS A 210 10.40 9.59 18.69
N ASN A 211 10.99 8.80 17.81
CA ASN A 211 11.27 9.20 16.43
C ASN A 211 10.28 8.61 15.41
N TRP A 212 9.66 7.45 15.74
CA TRP A 212 8.91 6.64 14.77
C TRP A 212 7.44 6.37 15.14
N LEU A 213 6.89 7.01 16.17
CA LEU A 213 5.45 6.95 16.44
C LEU A 213 4.68 7.79 15.42
N SER A 214 4.78 7.38 14.17
CA SER A 214 4.19 8.05 13.02
C SER A 214 3.95 7.06 11.89
N HIS A 215 3.01 7.38 11.00
CA HIS A 215 2.87 6.70 9.72
C HIS A 215 3.99 7.13 8.77
N THR A 216 4.50 6.20 7.99
CA THR A 216 5.32 6.51 6.82
C THR A 216 4.39 6.72 5.64
N ILE A 217 4.41 7.91 5.06
CA ILE A 217 3.63 8.28 3.87
C ILE A 217 4.56 8.27 2.68
N ALA A 218 4.16 7.58 1.63
CA ALA A 218 4.91 7.49 0.38
C ALA A 218 4.09 8.08 -0.77
N HIS A 219 4.72 8.92 -1.56
CA HIS A 219 4.22 9.40 -2.84
C HIS A 219 5.12 8.88 -3.94
N LEU A 220 4.53 8.27 -4.96
CA LEU A 220 5.23 7.79 -6.14
C LEU A 220 5.01 8.76 -7.29
N ASN A 221 6.09 9.26 -7.86
CA ASN A 221 6.05 10.11 -9.04
C ASN A 221 7.07 9.62 -10.06
N ASN A 222 6.60 9.04 -11.17
CA ASN A 222 7.44 8.53 -12.26
C ASN A 222 8.61 7.65 -11.76
N GLY A 223 8.31 6.68 -10.88
CA GLY A 223 9.31 5.78 -10.31
C GLY A 223 10.14 6.38 -9.16
N ASN A 224 9.96 7.65 -8.83
CA ASN A 224 10.61 8.28 -7.69
C ASN A 224 9.70 8.23 -6.46
N VAL A 225 10.17 7.63 -5.37
CA VAL A 225 9.45 7.54 -4.11
C VAL A 225 9.87 8.69 -3.19
N ILE A 226 8.90 9.50 -2.80
CA ILE A 226 9.07 10.60 -1.83
C ILE A 226 8.42 10.17 -0.53
N LEU A 227 9.19 10.17 0.56
CA LEU A 227 8.73 9.72 1.88
C LEU A 227 8.56 10.90 2.83
N SER A 228 7.51 10.82 3.63
CA SER A 228 7.23 11.76 4.71
C SER A 228 6.63 11.04 5.93
N LYS A 229 6.42 11.76 7.01
CA LYS A 229 5.77 11.24 8.21
C LYS A 229 4.44 11.96 8.43
N ARG A 230 3.45 11.20 8.90
CA ARG A 230 2.17 11.71 9.39
C ARG A 230 1.98 11.22 10.83
N ASN A 231 1.53 12.10 11.70
CA ASN A 231 1.36 11.77 13.10
C ASN A 231 0.26 10.73 13.32
N VAL A 232 0.47 9.84 14.29
CA VAL A 232 -0.55 8.90 14.74
C VAL A 232 -1.58 9.66 15.60
N ILE A 233 -2.86 9.50 15.29
CA ILE A 233 -3.96 10.04 16.10
C ILE A 233 -4.06 9.21 17.38
N ARG A 234 -3.78 9.82 18.52
CA ARG A 234 -3.84 9.18 19.85
C ARG A 234 -5.00 9.67 20.71
N LYS A 235 -5.66 10.73 20.27
CA LYS A 235 -6.78 11.28 21.00
C LYS A 235 -7.99 10.36 20.85
N VAL A 236 -8.58 9.95 21.95
CA VAL A 236 -9.87 9.26 21.96
C VAL A 236 -10.97 10.23 21.52
N LEU A 237 -11.97 9.73 20.80
CA LEU A 237 -13.08 10.54 20.30
C LEU A 237 -14.17 10.75 21.35
N ASP A 238 -14.22 9.86 22.33
CA ASP A 238 -15.22 9.85 23.39
C ASP A 238 -14.52 9.98 24.75
N ASP A 239 -14.95 10.90 25.57
CA ASP A 239 -14.37 11.17 26.90
C ASP A 239 -14.61 10.00 27.87
N ASP A 240 -15.60 9.14 27.61
CA ASP A 240 -15.86 7.93 28.40
C ASP A 240 -14.86 6.80 28.11
N VAL A 241 -14.08 6.92 27.03
CA VAL A 241 -13.06 5.94 26.65
C VAL A 241 -11.69 6.38 27.18
N LYS A 242 -11.11 5.58 28.06
CA LYS A 242 -9.75 5.82 28.54
C LYS A 242 -8.71 5.55 27.45
N ALA A 243 -7.82 6.50 27.21
CA ALA A 243 -6.67 6.29 26.34
C ALA A 243 -5.78 5.16 26.90
N ILE A 244 -5.48 4.18 26.05
CA ILE A 244 -4.57 3.07 26.42
C ILE A 244 -3.13 3.55 26.20
N PRO A 245 -2.27 3.49 27.25
CA PRO A 245 -0.88 3.89 27.10
C PRO A 245 -0.12 2.94 26.18
N LEU A 246 0.93 3.45 25.55
CA LEU A 246 1.85 2.62 24.80
C LEU A 246 2.57 1.64 25.73
N ALA A 247 2.49 0.36 25.43
CA ALA A 247 3.18 -0.67 26.19
C ALA A 247 3.98 -1.59 25.24
N LYS A 248 5.09 -2.15 25.74
CA LYS A 248 5.79 -3.22 25.04
C LYS A 248 4.89 -4.45 25.08
N ARG A 249 4.67 -5.07 23.89
CA ARG A 249 3.91 -6.31 23.82
C ARG A 249 4.74 -7.45 24.41
N VAL A 250 4.14 -8.19 25.34
CA VAL A 250 4.71 -9.40 25.93
C VAL A 250 3.79 -10.54 25.49
N TYR A 251 4.35 -11.60 24.93
CA TYR A 251 3.67 -12.81 24.53
C TYR A 251 3.90 -13.92 25.56
#